data_fbc4ffa58b86b1c3211d5228dc54758b
#
_entry.id   fbc4ffa58b86b1c3211d5228dc54758b
#
_cell.length_a   1.000
_cell.length_b   1.000
_cell.length_c   1.000
_cell.angle_alpha   90.00
_cell.angle_beta   90.00
_cell.angle_gamma   90.00
#
_symmetry.space_group_name_H-M   'P 1'
#
loop_
_entity.id
_entity.type
_entity.pdbx_description
1 polymer ?
#
loop_
_entity_poly.entity_id
_entity_poly.type
_entity_poly.pdbx_seq_one_letter_code
_entity_poly.pdbx_strand_id
1 'polypeptide(L)'
;MFAERLRLSYRVFFFTIYSMGLRLGEGLALRLGDIDAARQRVQVRDAKGNRDRLVPLPAPTLSVLRRFWQIHRNPQWLFPSRQGGAAAAHRALQPLDRGGVQTALRRVVQDCGLKKTSPPTASATAMQLT
;
A
#
# COMPACT_ATOMS: atom_id res chain seq x y z
N MET A 1 -1.12 -15.52 -12.97
CA MET A 1 -1.19 -14.32 -13.74
C MET A 1 -2.05 -13.28 -13.11
N PHE A 2 -3.38 -13.34 -13.22
CA PHE A 2 -4.20 -12.35 -12.53
C PHE A 2 -3.98 -12.42 -11.00
N ALA A 3 -3.98 -13.62 -10.45
CA ALA A 3 -3.79 -13.83 -9.02
C ALA A 3 -2.42 -13.36 -8.55
N GLU A 4 -1.39 -13.59 -9.37
CA GLU A 4 -0.04 -13.14 -9.04
C GLU A 4 0.06 -11.62 -9.02
N ARG A 5 -0.59 -10.96 -9.98
CA ARG A 5 -0.59 -9.51 -10.03
C ARG A 5 -1.37 -8.90 -8.88
N LEU A 6 -2.45 -9.56 -8.47
CA LEU A 6 -3.21 -9.14 -7.32
C LEU A 6 -2.35 -9.25 -6.05
N ARG A 7 -1.61 -10.36 -5.92
CA ARG A 7 -0.68 -10.53 -4.81
C ARG A 7 0.41 -9.46 -4.82
N LEU A 8 0.92 -9.13 -6.02
CA LEU A 8 1.90 -8.06 -6.14
C LEU A 8 1.34 -6.74 -5.64
N SER A 9 0.10 -6.42 -6.01
CA SER A 9 -0.54 -5.19 -5.54
C SER A 9 -0.60 -5.13 -4.02
N TYR A 10 -1.00 -6.23 -3.39
CA TYR A 10 -1.06 -6.28 -1.93
C TYR A 10 0.33 -6.18 -1.30
N ARG A 11 1.31 -6.86 -1.87
CA ARG A 11 2.67 -6.82 -1.34
C ARG A 11 3.26 -5.42 -1.42
N VAL A 12 3.10 -4.76 -2.55
CA VAL A 12 3.58 -3.38 -2.71
C VAL A 12 2.82 -2.46 -1.76
N PHE A 13 1.52 -2.64 -1.63
CA PHE A 13 0.70 -1.84 -0.74
C PHE A 13 1.17 -1.98 0.72
N PHE A 14 1.33 -3.21 1.20
CA PHE A 14 1.77 -3.42 2.59
C PHE A 14 3.18 -2.90 2.81
N PHE A 15 4.08 -3.12 1.86
CA PHE A 15 5.42 -2.58 1.95
C PHE A 15 5.39 -1.06 2.09
N THR A 16 4.54 -0.41 1.30
CA THR A 16 4.43 1.05 1.31
C THR A 16 3.91 1.56 2.66
N ILE A 17 2.81 0.99 3.14
CA ILE A 17 2.25 1.49 4.40
C ILE A 17 3.17 1.21 5.59
N TYR A 18 3.92 0.09 5.56
CA TYR A 18 4.89 -0.19 6.61
C TYR A 18 6.06 0.79 6.56
N SER A 19 6.62 1.00 5.38
CA SER A 19 7.82 1.83 5.26
C SER A 19 7.53 3.30 5.58
N MET A 20 6.30 3.73 5.40
CA MET A 20 5.92 5.13 5.62
C MET A 20 5.09 5.34 6.89
N GLY A 21 4.73 4.28 7.58
CA GLY A 21 3.91 4.39 8.78
C GLY A 21 2.49 4.87 8.51
N LEU A 22 1.90 4.46 7.40
CA LEU A 22 0.57 4.87 7.02
C LEU A 22 -0.49 3.93 7.58
N ARG A 23 -1.67 4.48 7.79
CA ARG A 23 -2.85 3.68 8.07
C ARG A 23 -3.38 3.08 6.77
N LEU A 24 -4.13 1.98 6.89
CA LEU A 24 -4.66 1.29 5.72
C LEU A 24 -5.46 2.23 4.82
N GLY A 25 -6.38 2.99 5.38
CA GLY A 25 -7.19 3.92 4.60
C GLY A 25 -6.37 5.02 3.95
N GLU A 26 -5.34 5.47 4.63
CA GLU A 26 -4.44 6.49 4.08
C GLU A 26 -3.70 5.96 2.85
N GLY A 27 -3.23 4.71 2.92
CA GLY A 27 -2.55 4.09 1.80
C GLY A 27 -3.48 3.89 0.60
N LEU A 28 -4.72 3.47 0.86
CA LEU A 28 -5.69 3.26 -0.21
C LEU A 28 -6.06 4.56 -0.91
N ALA A 29 -6.02 5.68 -0.21
CA ALA A 29 -6.40 6.97 -0.77
C ALA A 29 -5.26 7.67 -1.51
N LEU A 30 -4.07 7.09 -1.55
CA LEU A 30 -2.94 7.71 -2.22
C LEU A 30 -3.16 7.84 -3.71
N ARG A 31 -2.86 9.03 -4.22
CA ARG A 31 -2.92 9.34 -5.65
C ARG A 31 -1.54 9.66 -6.16
N LEU A 32 -1.37 9.56 -7.48
CA LEU A 32 -0.07 9.88 -8.09
C LEU A 32 0.34 11.32 -7.79
N GLY A 33 -0.61 12.24 -7.79
CA GLY A 33 -0.34 13.65 -7.53
C GLY A 33 0.09 13.95 -6.10
N ASP A 34 -0.07 13.01 -5.19
CA ASP A 34 0.33 13.19 -3.80
C ASP A 34 1.83 12.94 -3.59
N ILE A 35 2.50 12.34 -4.58
CA ILE A 35 3.91 11.98 -4.47
C ILE A 35 4.77 13.11 -4.98
N ASP A 36 5.64 13.62 -4.12
CA ASP A 36 6.66 14.60 -4.48
C ASP A 36 8.01 13.90 -4.49
N ALA A 37 8.36 13.35 -5.65
CA ALA A 37 9.58 12.58 -5.79
C ALA A 37 10.83 13.46 -5.59
N ALA A 38 10.78 14.70 -6.04
CA ALA A 38 11.92 15.61 -5.94
C ALA A 38 12.28 15.89 -4.48
N ARG A 39 11.28 16.00 -3.61
CA ARG A 39 11.49 16.27 -2.20
C ARG A 39 11.41 15.02 -1.34
N GLN A 40 11.18 13.87 -1.97
CA GLN A 40 11.07 12.57 -1.33
C GLN A 40 10.06 12.58 -0.18
N ARG A 41 8.87 13.04 -0.48
CA ARG A 41 7.79 13.08 0.50
C ARG A 41 6.45 12.85 -0.18
N VAL A 42 5.46 12.50 0.62
CA VAL A 42 4.11 12.22 0.13
C VAL A 42 3.12 13.01 0.98
N GLN A 43 2.16 13.62 0.32
CA GLN A 43 1.05 14.26 1.02
C GLN A 43 0.02 13.18 1.36
N VAL A 44 -0.20 12.96 2.65
CA VAL A 44 -1.15 11.98 3.14
C VAL A 44 -2.41 12.71 3.57
N ARG A 45 -3.52 12.34 2.96
CA ARG A 45 -4.80 12.97 3.24
C ARG A 45 -5.50 12.25 4.38
N ASP A 46 -5.99 13.04 5.33
CA ASP A 46 -6.77 12.48 6.42
C ASP A 46 -8.18 12.21 5.92
N ALA A 47 -8.60 10.95 6.01
CA ALA A 47 -9.95 10.55 5.60
C ALA A 47 -11.03 11.26 6.41
N LYS A 48 -10.70 11.73 7.61
CA LYS A 48 -11.62 12.48 8.44
C LYS A 48 -11.61 13.98 8.14
N GLY A 49 -10.87 14.38 7.11
CA GLY A 49 -10.96 15.70 6.52
C GLY A 49 -10.32 16.82 7.31
N ASN A 50 -9.55 16.52 8.34
CA ASN A 50 -9.08 17.58 9.19
C ASN A 50 -7.72 18.13 8.83
N ARG A 51 -6.74 17.30 8.57
CA ARG A 51 -5.40 17.79 8.24
C ARG A 51 -4.66 16.80 7.38
N ASP A 52 -4.16 17.31 6.28
CA ASP A 52 -3.18 16.58 5.49
C ASP A 52 -1.82 16.69 6.16
N ARG A 53 -1.01 15.68 6.00
CA ARG A 53 0.34 15.72 6.53
C ARG A 53 1.34 15.26 5.47
N LEU A 54 2.56 15.72 5.60
CA LEU A 54 3.65 15.29 4.72
C LEU A 54 4.44 14.19 5.43
N VAL A 55 4.65 13.09 4.72
CA VAL A 55 5.35 11.94 5.25
C VAL A 55 6.58 11.69 4.39
N PRO A 56 7.76 11.44 5.00
CA PRO A 56 8.94 11.13 4.23
C PRO A 56 8.74 9.89 3.37
N LEU A 57 9.25 9.93 2.15
CA LEU A 57 9.18 8.83 1.20
C LEU A 57 10.58 8.25 1.03
N PRO A 58 10.86 7.08 1.62
CA PRO A 58 12.18 6.47 1.46
C PRO A 58 12.49 6.17 0.00
N ALA A 59 13.73 6.31 -0.39
CA ALA A 59 14.14 6.06 -1.76
C ALA A 59 13.82 4.64 -2.22
N PRO A 60 14.03 3.59 -1.42
CA PRO A 60 13.62 2.23 -1.83
C PRO A 60 12.13 2.11 -2.07
N THR A 61 11.32 2.78 -1.25
CA THR A 61 9.86 2.76 -1.42
C THR A 61 9.46 3.44 -2.73
N LEU A 62 10.05 4.58 -3.03
CA LEU A 62 9.77 5.27 -4.28
C LEU A 62 10.13 4.38 -5.48
N SER A 63 11.25 3.69 -5.41
CA SER A 63 11.69 2.78 -6.46
C SER A 63 10.66 1.68 -6.72
N VAL A 64 10.16 1.06 -5.64
CA VAL A 64 9.15 0.01 -5.73
C VAL A 64 7.86 0.56 -6.33
N LEU A 65 7.44 1.74 -5.90
CA LEU A 65 6.22 2.37 -6.40
C LEU A 65 6.33 2.70 -7.88
N ARG A 66 7.48 3.15 -8.34
CA ARG A 66 7.69 3.43 -9.77
C ARG A 66 7.58 2.17 -10.61
N ARG A 67 8.17 1.08 -10.15
CA ARG A 67 8.08 -0.20 -10.85
C ARG A 67 6.64 -0.69 -10.89
N PHE A 68 5.95 -0.58 -9.78
CA PHE A 68 4.56 -0.99 -9.70
C PHE A 68 3.68 -0.17 -10.63
N TRP A 69 3.88 1.14 -10.65
CA TRP A 69 3.11 2.02 -11.54
C TRP A 69 3.31 1.67 -13.00
N GLN A 70 4.53 1.29 -13.38
CA GLN A 70 4.81 0.90 -14.77
C GLN A 70 3.99 -0.31 -15.20
N ILE A 71 3.52 -1.11 -14.26
CA ILE A 71 2.69 -2.27 -14.55
C ILE A 71 1.24 -1.86 -14.80
N HIS A 72 0.66 -1.03 -13.93
CA HIS A 72 -0.76 -0.70 -14.05
C HIS A 72 -1.04 0.61 -14.80
N ARG A 73 -0.15 1.57 -14.70
CA ARG A 73 -0.23 2.86 -15.37
C ARG A 73 -1.55 3.60 -15.20
N ASN A 74 -2.15 3.48 -14.02
CA ASN A 74 -3.35 4.22 -13.72
C ASN A 74 -3.00 5.71 -13.57
N PRO A 75 -3.77 6.62 -14.20
CA PRO A 75 -3.42 8.05 -14.17
C PRO A 75 -3.74 8.74 -12.85
N GLN A 76 -4.51 8.12 -11.98
CA GLN A 76 -4.96 8.75 -10.75
C GLN A 76 -4.50 8.01 -9.50
N TRP A 77 -4.74 6.71 -9.43
CA TRP A 77 -4.55 5.93 -8.22
C TRP A 77 -3.18 5.28 -8.17
N LEU A 78 -2.55 5.37 -7.02
CA LEU A 78 -1.30 4.64 -6.79
C LEU A 78 -1.56 3.14 -6.67
N PHE A 79 -2.68 2.78 -6.03
CA PHE A 79 -3.11 1.39 -5.89
C PHE A 79 -4.52 1.25 -6.46
N PRO A 80 -4.64 1.08 -7.79
CA PRO A 80 -5.97 0.98 -8.42
C PRO A 80 -6.59 -0.38 -8.18
N SER A 81 -7.92 -0.43 -8.31
CA SER A 81 -8.66 -1.68 -8.24
C SER A 81 -8.16 -2.67 -9.30
N ARG A 82 -8.08 -3.92 -8.92
CA ARG A 82 -7.65 -5.01 -9.81
C ARG A 82 -8.81 -5.87 -10.29
N GLN A 83 -10.01 -5.52 -9.95
CA GLN A 83 -11.18 -6.24 -10.46
C GLN A 83 -11.24 -6.09 -11.97
N GLY A 84 -11.37 -7.22 -12.66
CA GLY A 84 -11.39 -7.22 -14.10
C GLY A 84 -10.04 -7.37 -14.78
N GLY A 85 -8.96 -7.54 -14.03
CA GLY A 85 -7.63 -7.81 -14.57
C GLY A 85 -6.75 -6.59 -14.73
N ALA A 86 -5.61 -6.77 -15.37
CA ALA A 86 -4.58 -5.73 -15.48
C ALA A 86 -5.04 -4.55 -16.34
N ALA A 87 -5.75 -4.80 -17.41
CA ALA A 87 -6.26 -3.72 -18.26
C ALA A 87 -7.29 -2.87 -17.52
N ALA A 88 -8.08 -3.50 -16.65
CA ALA A 88 -9.05 -2.78 -15.83
C ALA A 88 -8.34 -1.91 -14.79
N ALA A 89 -7.19 -2.34 -14.29
CA ALA A 89 -6.43 -1.56 -13.33
C ALA A 89 -5.98 -0.21 -13.92
N HIS A 90 -5.57 -0.21 -15.18
CA HIS A 90 -5.16 1.02 -15.86
C HIS A 90 -6.33 2.03 -15.91
N ARG A 91 -7.54 1.56 -16.10
CA ARG A 91 -8.72 2.40 -16.25
C ARG A 91 -9.58 2.48 -14.99
N ALA A 92 -9.13 1.88 -13.91
CA ALA A 92 -9.94 1.82 -12.69
C ALA A 92 -10.21 3.22 -12.14
N LEU A 93 -11.45 3.47 -11.79
CA LEU A 93 -11.88 4.72 -11.18
C LEU A 93 -11.85 4.63 -9.66
N GLN A 94 -11.63 3.44 -9.12
CA GLN A 94 -11.61 3.18 -7.69
C GLN A 94 -10.27 2.60 -7.28
N PRO A 95 -9.83 2.85 -6.04
CA PRO A 95 -8.63 2.21 -5.52
C PRO A 95 -8.88 0.74 -5.17
N LEU A 96 -7.82 0.06 -4.71
CA LEU A 96 -7.94 -1.30 -4.19
C LEU A 96 -9.08 -1.39 -3.19
N ASP A 97 -9.79 -2.51 -3.24
CA ASP A 97 -10.90 -2.76 -2.33
C ASP A 97 -10.40 -2.95 -0.90
N ARG A 98 -10.95 -2.18 0.01
CA ARG A 98 -10.56 -2.25 1.41
C ARG A 98 -10.81 -3.61 2.01
N GLY A 99 -11.94 -4.23 1.67
CA GLY A 99 -12.27 -5.56 2.17
C GLY A 99 -11.28 -6.60 1.71
N GLY A 100 -10.89 -6.54 0.44
CA GLY A 100 -9.88 -7.45 -0.10
C GLY A 100 -8.52 -7.28 0.56
N VAL A 101 -8.12 -6.04 0.80
CA VAL A 101 -6.87 -5.75 1.50
C VAL A 101 -6.90 -6.29 2.92
N GLN A 102 -8.00 -6.06 3.64
CA GLN A 102 -8.15 -6.57 5.00
C GLN A 102 -8.12 -8.09 5.06
N THR A 103 -8.75 -8.75 4.10
CA THR A 103 -8.73 -10.21 4.02
C THR A 103 -7.31 -10.71 3.76
N ALA A 104 -6.58 -10.06 2.85
CA ALA A 104 -5.20 -10.43 2.57
C ALA A 104 -4.32 -10.23 3.81
N LEU A 105 -4.52 -9.14 4.53
CA LEU A 105 -3.78 -8.88 5.75
C LEU A 105 -4.04 -9.95 6.81
N ARG A 106 -5.29 -10.35 6.98
CA ARG A 106 -5.63 -11.41 7.92
C ARG A 106 -4.92 -12.71 7.58
N ARG A 107 -4.85 -13.06 6.31
CA ARG A 107 -4.15 -14.28 5.88
C ARG A 107 -2.68 -14.20 6.21
N VAL A 108 -2.05 -13.06 5.95
CA VAL A 108 -0.64 -12.87 6.28
C VAL A 108 -0.42 -12.99 7.79
N VAL A 109 -1.28 -12.37 8.58
CA VAL A 109 -1.18 -12.43 10.03
C VAL A 109 -1.39 -13.85 10.53
N GLN A 110 -2.36 -14.58 9.98
CA GLN A 110 -2.60 -15.96 10.36
C GLN A 110 -1.41 -16.86 10.03
N ASP A 111 -0.85 -16.71 8.84
CA ASP A 111 0.32 -17.48 8.45
C ASP A 111 1.50 -17.20 9.36
N CYS A 112 1.73 -15.94 9.67
CA CYS A 112 2.76 -15.57 10.62
C CYS A 112 2.44 -16.01 12.04
N GLY A 113 1.16 -15.94 12.43
CA GLY A 113 0.71 -16.33 13.74
C GLY A 113 0.86 -17.81 14.01
N LEU A 114 0.68 -18.63 12.99
CA LEU A 114 0.87 -20.07 13.11
C LEU A 114 2.33 -20.43 13.40
N LYS A 115 3.23 -19.63 12.89
CA LYS A 115 4.67 -19.85 13.09
C LYS A 115 5.17 -19.17 14.35
N LYS A 116 4.48 -18.16 14.80
CA LYS A 116 4.89 -17.36 15.94
C LYS A 116 3.91 -17.51 17.08
N THR A 117 4.33 -18.21 18.06
CA THR A 117 3.66 -18.14 19.36
C THR A 117 4.16 -16.94 20.15
N SER A 118 4.95 -16.10 19.52
CA SER A 118 5.56 -14.97 20.18
C SER A 118 4.51 -13.94 20.60
N PRO A 119 4.74 -13.27 21.72
CA PRO A 119 3.80 -12.29 22.23
C PRO A 119 3.70 -11.08 21.30
N PRO A 120 2.58 -10.33 21.37
CA PRO A 120 2.38 -9.15 20.53
C PRO A 120 3.49 -8.12 20.65
N THR A 121 4.15 -8.04 21.78
CA THR A 121 5.24 -7.10 21.98
C THR A 121 6.41 -7.38 21.03
N ALA A 122 6.69 -8.65 20.76
CA ALA A 122 7.75 -9.00 19.82
C ALA A 122 7.40 -8.55 18.42
N SER A 123 6.14 -8.68 18.02
CA SER A 123 5.69 -8.22 16.73
C SER A 123 5.79 -6.70 16.60
N ALA A 124 5.40 -5.99 17.65
CA ALA A 124 5.50 -4.54 17.65
C ALA A 124 6.95 -4.08 17.54
N THR A 125 7.86 -4.77 18.22
CA THR A 125 9.28 -4.46 18.14
C THR A 125 9.82 -4.67 16.74
N ALA A 126 9.43 -5.76 16.10
CA ALA A 126 9.84 -6.03 14.72
C ALA A 126 9.35 -4.96 13.77
N MET A 127 8.14 -4.48 13.98
CA MET A 127 7.60 -3.39 13.16
C MET A 127 8.36 -2.09 13.36
N GLN A 128 8.79 -1.83 14.57
CA GLN A 128 9.55 -0.60 14.86
C GLN A 128 10.92 -0.62 14.21
N LEU A 129 11.50 -1.79 14.06
CA LEU A 129 12.83 -1.92 13.46
C LEU A 129 12.79 -1.80 11.95
N THR A 130 11.64 -2.00 11.35
CA THR A 130 11.50 -1.85 9.91
C THR A 130 11.01 -0.47 9.55
#